data_974fcaf661f91de87bad30b2f1319ea4
#
_entry.id   974fcaf661f91de87bad30b2f1319ea4
#
_cell.length_a   1.000
_cell.length_b   1.000
_cell.length_c   1.000
_cell.angle_alpha   90.00
_cell.angle_beta   90.00
_cell.angle_gamma   90.00
#
_symmetry.space_group_name_H-M   'P 1'
#
loop_
_entity.id
_entity.type
_entity.pdbx_description
1 polymer ?
#
loop_
_entity_poly.entity_id
_entity_poly.type
_entity_poly.pdbx_seq_one_letter_code
_entity_poly.pdbx_strand_id
1 'polypeptide(L)'
;YKHDLFTIVRDFLTLWSYNQTKPNLLSKIDRLIKSSKHVRYYYMSTIIIIGAAFVLKPLIIIFTYWMNSSGQSNSTFDFSVVVTPLTYPFSYETVSRYTLLLVYEQVIIYLVVCYAICDALYIQLMTHISINFLVLADDFNNVNQCIDTDDNDHNKIQHLAKLIDKHRHLLVICEKVEYFYSPIAFFTIVMNGLDLCLCVIVVDKGISKGNWPIVIKSFVHAVALFVQIIMYCNFSHTATEMAASIRQSIYNSEWINSSKKLKKMLMMIMMRASKEHNFTAYGILVLNREQMAKVIQTTMSYFTLLRSFT
;
A
#
# COMPACT_ATOMS: atom_id res chain seq x y z
N TYR A 1 15.92 -9.88 5.55
CA TYR A 1 14.75 -8.99 5.57
C TYR A 1 15.00 -7.72 6.38
N LYS A 2 15.41 -7.77 7.68
CA LYS A 2 15.64 -6.56 8.50
C LYS A 2 16.77 -5.68 7.93
N HIS A 3 17.84 -6.28 7.44
CA HIS A 3 18.96 -5.57 6.81
C HIS A 3 18.54 -4.93 5.47
N ASP A 4 17.67 -5.58 4.71
CA ASP A 4 17.20 -5.11 3.41
C ASP A 4 16.32 -3.86 3.54
N LEU A 5 15.38 -3.86 4.49
CA LEU A 5 14.53 -2.69 4.76
C LEU A 5 15.36 -1.48 5.24
N PHE A 6 16.32 -1.70 6.14
CA PHE A 6 17.21 -0.64 6.61
C PHE A 6 18.05 -0.07 5.47
N THR A 7 18.54 -0.93 4.57
CA THR A 7 19.31 -0.51 3.39
C THR A 7 18.44 0.31 2.44
N ILE A 8 17.18 -0.09 2.20
CA ILE A 8 16.23 0.66 1.38
C ILE A 8 15.99 2.05 1.97
N VAL A 9 15.69 2.15 3.26
CA VAL A 9 15.44 3.43 3.94
C VAL A 9 16.69 4.34 3.88
N ARG A 10 17.87 3.79 4.10
CA ARG A 10 19.13 4.53 4.00
C ARG A 10 19.38 5.03 2.58
N ASP A 11 19.13 4.20 1.57
CA ASP A 11 19.29 4.57 0.17
C ASP A 11 18.34 5.73 -0.22
N PHE A 12 17.12 5.75 0.33
CA PHE A 12 16.20 6.88 0.18
C PHE A 12 16.69 8.16 0.87
N LEU A 13 17.28 8.06 2.06
CA LEU A 13 17.81 9.23 2.76
C LEU A 13 18.96 9.88 1.98
N THR A 14 19.79 9.11 1.30
CA THR A 14 20.87 9.64 0.44
C THR A 14 20.36 10.35 -0.80
N LEU A 15 19.19 9.96 -1.32
CA LEU A 15 18.58 10.62 -2.47
C LEU A 15 17.82 11.91 -2.12
N TRP A 16 17.45 12.10 -0.86
CA TRP A 16 16.62 13.23 -0.40
C TRP A 16 17.36 14.57 -0.28
N SER A 17 18.66 14.67 -0.54
CA SER A 17 19.44 15.91 -0.43
C SER A 17 19.19 16.91 -1.58
N TYR A 18 17.94 17.01 -2.06
CA TYR A 18 17.58 17.84 -3.20
C TYR A 18 17.01 19.20 -2.73
N ASN A 19 17.85 20.24 -2.74
CA ASN A 19 17.54 21.56 -2.17
C ASN A 19 17.06 22.63 -3.17
N GLN A 20 16.82 22.33 -4.46
CA GLN A 20 16.38 23.34 -5.43
C GLN A 20 15.29 22.78 -6.37
N THR A 21 14.06 22.84 -5.95
CA THR A 21 12.91 22.48 -6.78
C THR A 21 12.16 23.71 -7.28
N LYS A 22 11.79 23.69 -8.56
CA LYS A 22 10.96 24.75 -9.17
C LYS A 22 9.55 24.77 -8.53
N PRO A 23 8.88 25.95 -8.40
CA PRO A 23 7.59 26.08 -7.73
C PRO A 23 6.49 25.17 -8.34
N ASN A 24 6.50 24.97 -9.67
CA ASN A 24 5.54 24.07 -10.34
C ASN A 24 5.76 22.61 -9.98
N LEU A 25 7.00 22.18 -9.79
CA LEU A 25 7.34 20.83 -9.36
C LEU A 25 6.97 20.62 -7.89
N LEU A 26 7.21 21.63 -7.04
CA LEU A 26 6.83 21.62 -5.63
C LEU A 26 5.33 21.37 -5.44
N SER A 27 4.48 21.99 -6.26
CA SER A 27 3.02 21.78 -6.18
C SER A 27 2.61 20.36 -6.49
N LYS A 28 3.27 19.68 -7.45
CA LYS A 28 3.03 18.28 -7.78
C LYS A 28 3.53 17.34 -6.67
N ILE A 29 4.72 17.60 -6.15
CA ILE A 29 5.31 16.85 -5.02
C ILE A 29 4.42 16.98 -3.79
N ASP A 30 3.99 18.18 -3.44
CA ASP A 30 3.11 18.44 -2.29
C ASP A 30 1.77 17.70 -2.42
N ARG A 31 1.21 17.64 -3.63
CA ARG A 31 -0.02 16.86 -3.91
C ARG A 31 0.20 15.37 -3.65
N LEU A 32 1.31 14.78 -4.11
CA LEU A 32 1.64 13.38 -3.86
C LEU A 32 1.82 13.10 -2.36
N ILE A 33 2.56 13.97 -1.66
CA ILE A 33 2.78 13.86 -0.21
C ILE A 33 1.46 13.98 0.55
N LYS A 34 0.63 14.98 0.25
CA LYS A 34 -0.67 15.19 0.89
C LYS A 34 -1.59 14.00 0.67
N SER A 35 -1.72 13.52 -0.58
CA SER A 35 -2.53 12.33 -0.89
C SER A 35 -2.07 11.12 -0.09
N SER A 36 -0.79 10.81 -0.12
CA SER A 36 -0.20 9.69 0.64
C SER A 36 -0.40 9.84 2.15
N LYS A 37 -0.18 11.04 2.71
CA LYS A 37 -0.36 11.34 4.14
C LYS A 37 -1.82 11.14 4.55
N HIS A 38 -2.80 11.64 3.78
CA HIS A 38 -4.22 11.47 4.09
C HIS A 38 -4.61 9.99 4.06
N VAL A 39 -4.24 9.25 3.01
CA VAL A 39 -4.57 7.81 2.91
C VAL A 39 -4.00 7.05 4.10
N ARG A 40 -2.72 7.25 4.42
CA ARG A 40 -2.10 6.58 5.58
C ARG A 40 -2.73 6.98 6.91
N TYR A 41 -3.04 8.26 7.09
CA TYR A 41 -3.67 8.75 8.32
C TYR A 41 -5.05 8.10 8.52
N TYR A 42 -5.93 8.14 7.51
CA TYR A 42 -7.25 7.54 7.60
C TYR A 42 -7.17 6.01 7.75
N TYR A 43 -6.31 5.34 7.00
CA TYR A 43 -6.11 3.91 7.12
C TYR A 43 -5.66 3.51 8.53
N MET A 44 -4.59 4.12 9.03
CA MET A 44 -4.07 3.83 10.37
C MET A 44 -5.05 4.20 11.48
N SER A 45 -5.73 5.35 11.39
CA SER A 45 -6.73 5.74 12.39
C SER A 45 -7.90 4.76 12.43
N THR A 46 -8.38 4.28 11.29
CA THR A 46 -9.44 3.26 11.21
C THR A 46 -9.01 1.96 11.89
N ILE A 47 -7.81 1.47 11.60
CA ILE A 47 -7.27 0.24 12.23
C ILE A 47 -7.12 0.41 13.75
N ILE A 48 -6.60 1.57 14.20
CA ILE A 48 -6.43 1.86 15.63
C ILE A 48 -7.78 1.94 16.33
N ILE A 49 -8.79 2.61 15.74
CA ILE A 49 -10.14 2.72 16.32
C ILE A 49 -10.79 1.35 16.43
N ILE A 50 -10.73 0.54 15.36
CA ILE A 50 -11.26 -0.82 15.36
C ILE A 50 -10.53 -1.68 16.40
N GLY A 51 -9.19 -1.66 16.41
CA GLY A 51 -8.38 -2.39 17.37
C GLY A 51 -8.70 -1.99 18.82
N ALA A 52 -8.83 -0.68 19.10
CA ALA A 52 -9.22 -0.18 20.42
C ALA A 52 -10.62 -0.67 20.82
N ALA A 53 -11.59 -0.67 19.91
CA ALA A 53 -12.94 -1.18 20.18
C ALA A 53 -12.92 -2.68 20.54
N PHE A 54 -12.09 -3.48 19.88
CA PHE A 54 -11.93 -4.89 20.19
C PHE A 54 -11.23 -5.14 21.53
N VAL A 55 -10.29 -4.29 21.93
CA VAL A 55 -9.61 -4.38 23.24
C VAL A 55 -10.54 -3.91 24.37
N LEU A 56 -11.26 -2.82 24.16
CA LEU A 56 -12.10 -2.22 25.20
C LEU A 56 -13.36 -3.03 25.49
N LYS A 57 -13.97 -3.68 24.48
CA LYS A 57 -15.19 -4.45 24.65
C LYS A 57 -15.12 -5.49 25.77
N PRO A 58 -14.17 -6.44 25.81
CA PRO A 58 -14.07 -7.42 26.89
C PRO A 58 -13.76 -6.77 28.23
N LEU A 59 -12.95 -5.70 28.27
CA LEU A 59 -12.63 -5.00 29.51
C LEU A 59 -13.87 -4.35 30.13
N ILE A 60 -14.71 -3.70 29.29
CA ILE A 60 -15.97 -3.10 29.75
C ILE A 60 -16.89 -4.18 30.33
N ILE A 61 -17.00 -5.34 29.68
CA ILE A 61 -17.87 -6.41 30.13
C ILE A 61 -17.37 -7.03 31.46
N ILE A 62 -16.07 -7.28 31.59
CA ILE A 62 -15.47 -7.76 32.82
C ILE A 62 -15.69 -6.73 33.96
N PHE A 63 -15.50 -5.45 33.66
CA PHE A 63 -15.71 -4.37 34.64
C PHE A 63 -17.17 -4.24 35.09
N THR A 64 -18.13 -4.29 34.13
CA THR A 64 -19.57 -4.24 34.49
C THR A 64 -19.99 -5.47 35.26
N TYR A 65 -19.47 -6.65 34.96
CA TYR A 65 -19.69 -7.85 35.76
C TYR A 65 -19.17 -7.68 37.19
N TRP A 66 -17.94 -7.20 37.35
CA TRP A 66 -17.34 -6.97 38.69
C TRP A 66 -18.14 -5.95 39.53
N MET A 67 -18.58 -4.86 38.92
CA MET A 67 -19.43 -3.85 39.55
C MET A 67 -20.79 -4.43 40.01
N ASN A 68 -21.42 -5.24 39.15
CA ASN A 68 -22.73 -5.83 39.49
C ASN A 68 -22.61 -7.01 40.47
N SER A 69 -21.51 -7.75 40.43
CA SER A 69 -21.25 -8.88 41.32
C SER A 69 -21.00 -8.45 42.80
N SER A 70 -20.54 -7.22 43.01
CA SER A 70 -20.36 -6.69 44.38
C SER A 70 -21.68 -6.43 45.13
N GLY A 71 -22.84 -6.54 44.46
CA GLY A 71 -24.16 -6.30 45.05
C GLY A 71 -25.11 -7.50 45.08
N GLN A 72 -24.83 -8.59 44.37
CA GLN A 72 -25.71 -9.79 44.28
C GLN A 72 -24.90 -11.08 44.25
N SER A 73 -25.16 -11.97 45.19
CA SER A 73 -24.45 -13.25 45.37
C SER A 73 -24.74 -14.34 44.32
N ASN A 74 -25.54 -14.09 43.29
CA ASN A 74 -25.96 -15.07 42.28
C ASN A 74 -25.71 -14.65 40.82
N SER A 75 -24.80 -13.72 40.53
CA SER A 75 -24.50 -13.37 39.15
C SER A 75 -23.52 -14.38 38.54
N THR A 76 -23.97 -15.18 37.55
CA THR A 76 -23.12 -16.03 36.72
C THR A 76 -22.47 -15.19 35.64
N PHE A 77 -21.16 -15.31 35.43
CA PHE A 77 -20.45 -14.63 34.36
C PHE A 77 -20.85 -15.22 33.00
N ASP A 78 -21.25 -14.36 32.07
CA ASP A 78 -21.58 -14.80 30.70
C ASP A 78 -20.30 -14.96 29.85
N PHE A 79 -19.82 -16.17 29.73
CA PHE A 79 -18.66 -16.54 28.90
C PHE A 79 -18.93 -16.47 27.40
N SER A 80 -20.18 -16.24 26.95
CA SER A 80 -20.51 -16.14 25.52
C SER A 80 -19.98 -14.88 24.86
N VAL A 81 -19.52 -13.92 25.65
CA VAL A 81 -19.00 -12.63 25.18
C VAL A 81 -17.57 -12.79 24.69
N VAL A 82 -17.44 -13.20 23.44
CA VAL A 82 -16.16 -13.32 22.72
C VAL A 82 -15.95 -12.09 21.85
N VAL A 83 -14.71 -11.67 21.69
CA VAL A 83 -14.35 -10.48 20.89
C VAL A 83 -14.62 -10.74 19.42
N THR A 84 -14.16 -11.89 18.92
CA THR A 84 -14.38 -12.33 17.55
C THR A 84 -15.55 -13.33 17.49
N PRO A 85 -16.49 -13.20 16.55
CA PRO A 85 -17.64 -14.13 16.41
C PRO A 85 -17.19 -15.44 15.75
N LEU A 86 -16.17 -16.09 16.30
CA LEU A 86 -15.67 -17.37 15.85
C LEU A 86 -16.24 -18.50 16.70
N THR A 87 -16.55 -19.62 16.06
CA THR A 87 -16.88 -20.87 16.78
C THR A 87 -15.58 -21.59 17.09
N TYR A 88 -15.25 -21.69 18.38
CA TYR A 88 -14.05 -22.40 18.82
C TYR A 88 -14.35 -23.91 19.01
N PRO A 89 -13.40 -24.80 18.67
CA PRO A 89 -13.60 -26.26 18.81
C PRO A 89 -13.51 -26.76 20.26
N PHE A 90 -13.40 -25.85 21.24
CA PHE A 90 -13.33 -26.17 22.68
C PHE A 90 -14.27 -25.27 23.48
N SER A 91 -14.76 -25.80 24.63
CA SER A 91 -15.56 -24.98 25.55
C SER A 91 -14.67 -24.03 26.35
N TYR A 92 -15.09 -22.79 26.48
CA TYR A 92 -14.37 -21.73 27.24
C TYR A 92 -15.16 -21.22 28.44
N GLU A 93 -16.02 -22.06 29.01
CA GLU A 93 -16.88 -21.75 30.16
C GLU A 93 -16.14 -21.70 31.49
N THR A 94 -14.82 -21.94 31.51
CA THR A 94 -13.97 -21.80 32.69
C THR A 94 -13.14 -20.52 32.61
N VAL A 95 -12.98 -19.80 33.72
CA VAL A 95 -12.20 -18.54 33.79
C VAL A 95 -10.83 -18.68 33.16
N SER A 96 -10.12 -19.78 33.40
CA SER A 96 -8.78 -20.02 32.87
C SER A 96 -8.78 -20.16 31.33
N ARG A 97 -9.75 -20.86 30.74
CA ARG A 97 -9.85 -21.01 29.27
C ARG A 97 -10.31 -19.72 28.62
N TYR A 98 -11.21 -18.99 29.26
CA TYR A 98 -11.69 -17.70 28.78
C TYR A 98 -10.55 -16.65 28.76
N THR A 99 -9.74 -16.56 29.82
CA THR A 99 -8.57 -15.66 29.83
C THR A 99 -7.54 -16.04 28.78
N LEU A 100 -7.30 -17.33 28.56
CA LEU A 100 -6.41 -17.80 27.47
C LEU A 100 -6.94 -17.38 26.09
N LEU A 101 -8.25 -17.50 25.88
CA LEU A 101 -8.91 -17.06 24.65
C LEU A 101 -8.77 -15.56 24.43
N LEU A 102 -8.98 -14.74 25.48
CA LEU A 102 -8.78 -13.29 25.40
C LEU A 102 -7.34 -12.93 25.03
N VAL A 103 -6.35 -13.57 25.64
CA VAL A 103 -4.93 -13.36 25.30
C VAL A 103 -4.66 -13.71 23.85
N TYR A 104 -5.18 -14.83 23.36
CA TYR A 104 -5.07 -15.22 21.95
C TYR A 104 -5.67 -14.18 21.01
N GLU A 105 -6.86 -13.66 21.31
CA GLU A 105 -7.50 -12.60 20.53
C GLU A 105 -6.67 -11.30 20.55
N GLN A 106 -6.05 -10.92 21.66
CA GLN A 106 -5.16 -9.75 21.73
C GLN A 106 -3.92 -9.91 20.84
N VAL A 107 -3.33 -11.11 20.78
CA VAL A 107 -2.21 -11.40 19.88
C VAL A 107 -2.62 -11.22 18.41
N ILE A 108 -3.81 -11.67 18.03
CA ILE A 108 -4.32 -11.47 16.65
C ILE A 108 -4.47 -9.97 16.35
N ILE A 109 -5.05 -9.18 17.25
CA ILE A 109 -5.21 -7.74 17.07
C ILE A 109 -3.83 -7.07 16.89
N TYR A 110 -2.86 -7.44 17.71
CA TYR A 110 -1.49 -6.93 17.58
C TYR A 110 -0.88 -7.25 16.22
N LEU A 111 -1.05 -8.48 15.71
CA LEU A 111 -0.57 -8.88 14.39
C LEU A 111 -1.24 -8.07 13.26
N VAL A 112 -2.54 -7.78 13.37
CA VAL A 112 -3.26 -6.93 12.41
C VAL A 112 -2.70 -5.50 12.41
N VAL A 113 -2.39 -4.93 13.56
CA VAL A 113 -1.76 -3.60 13.66
C VAL A 113 -0.36 -3.60 13.03
N CYS A 114 0.45 -4.62 13.32
CA CYS A 114 1.78 -4.76 12.69
C CYS A 114 1.69 -4.86 11.17
N TYR A 115 0.71 -5.61 10.66
CA TYR A 115 0.45 -5.72 9.23
C TYR A 115 0.03 -4.37 8.61
N ALA A 116 -0.85 -3.62 9.28
CA ALA A 116 -1.23 -2.28 8.82
C ALA A 116 -0.06 -1.28 8.79
N ILE A 117 0.92 -1.41 9.71
CA ILE A 117 2.15 -0.62 9.67
C ILE A 117 2.98 -0.97 8.42
N CYS A 118 3.07 -2.25 8.04
CA CYS A 118 3.73 -2.66 6.81
C CYS A 118 3.06 -2.06 5.57
N ASP A 119 1.72 -2.01 5.53
CA ASP A 119 0.97 -1.37 4.44
C ASP A 119 1.25 0.14 4.37
N ALA A 120 1.26 0.82 5.53
CA ALA A 120 1.56 2.25 5.60
C ALA A 120 3.01 2.56 5.13
N LEU A 121 3.97 1.70 5.45
CA LEU A 121 5.34 1.78 4.95
C LEU A 121 5.40 1.59 3.43
N TYR A 122 4.64 0.64 2.88
CA TYR A 122 4.54 0.44 1.44
C TYR A 122 4.09 1.71 0.71
N ILE A 123 2.99 2.32 1.15
CA ILE A 123 2.49 3.59 0.61
C ILE A 123 3.57 4.67 0.66
N GLN A 124 4.29 4.77 1.77
CA GLN A 124 5.39 5.73 1.96
C GLN A 124 6.50 5.51 0.93
N LEU A 125 6.99 4.27 0.79
CA LEU A 125 8.08 3.92 -0.13
C LEU A 125 7.68 4.19 -1.58
N MET A 126 6.49 3.77 -2.01
CA MET A 126 5.98 4.03 -3.37
C MET A 126 5.84 5.53 -3.65
N THR A 127 5.39 6.31 -2.67
CA THR A 127 5.31 7.77 -2.80
C THR A 127 6.70 8.40 -2.99
N HIS A 128 7.70 7.96 -2.21
CA HIS A 128 9.07 8.45 -2.36
C HIS A 128 9.68 8.05 -3.70
N ILE A 129 9.46 6.82 -4.19
CA ILE A 129 9.87 6.40 -5.53
C ILE A 129 9.27 7.33 -6.58
N SER A 130 7.95 7.58 -6.50
CA SER A 130 7.24 8.45 -7.43
C SER A 130 7.81 9.86 -7.46
N ILE A 131 8.10 10.44 -6.28
CA ILE A 131 8.69 11.78 -6.16
C ILE A 131 10.10 11.83 -6.77
N ASN A 132 10.95 10.84 -6.48
CA ASN A 132 12.31 10.81 -7.03
C ASN A 132 12.32 10.68 -8.56
N PHE A 133 11.42 9.87 -9.13
CA PHE A 133 11.27 9.81 -10.59
C PHE A 133 10.73 11.11 -11.17
N LEU A 134 9.78 11.77 -10.50
CA LEU A 134 9.23 13.07 -10.93
C LEU A 134 10.32 14.15 -10.94
N VAL A 135 11.17 14.22 -9.90
CA VAL A 135 12.30 15.14 -9.82
C VAL A 135 13.31 14.82 -10.91
N LEU A 136 13.65 13.55 -11.09
CA LEU A 136 14.60 13.13 -12.11
C LEU A 136 14.09 13.43 -13.53
N ALA A 137 12.78 13.30 -13.76
CA ALA A 137 12.15 13.66 -15.03
C ALA A 137 12.27 15.17 -15.33
N ASP A 138 12.11 16.02 -14.30
CA ASP A 138 12.32 17.48 -14.45
C ASP A 138 13.80 17.81 -14.70
N ASP A 139 14.75 17.13 -14.02
CA ASP A 139 16.17 17.26 -14.28
C ASP A 139 16.54 16.94 -15.74
N PHE A 140 15.99 15.87 -16.29
CA PHE A 140 16.17 15.52 -17.70
C PHE A 140 15.54 16.51 -18.67
N ASN A 141 14.38 17.06 -18.35
CA ASN A 141 13.72 18.06 -19.18
C ASN A 141 14.57 19.34 -19.30
N ASN A 142 15.31 19.67 -18.25
CA ASN A 142 16.11 20.90 -18.17
C ASN A 142 17.61 20.68 -18.47
N VAL A 143 18.02 19.51 -18.93
CA VAL A 143 19.44 19.14 -19.10
C VAL A 143 20.21 20.10 -20.01
N ASN A 144 19.54 20.70 -20.99
CA ASN A 144 20.14 21.65 -21.93
C ASN A 144 20.09 23.11 -21.47
N GLN A 145 19.19 23.44 -20.52
CA GLN A 145 18.99 24.81 -20.03
C GLN A 145 19.91 25.16 -18.85
N CYS A 146 20.42 24.17 -18.13
CA CYS A 146 21.21 24.41 -16.92
C CYS A 146 22.64 24.97 -17.10
N ILE A 147 23.10 25.12 -18.36
CA ILE A 147 24.49 25.55 -18.63
C ILE A 147 24.48 26.54 -19.78
N ASP A 148 24.33 27.84 -19.44
CA ASP A 148 24.25 28.98 -20.36
C ASP A 148 25.61 29.51 -20.88
N THR A 149 26.69 28.80 -20.76
CA THR A 149 28.01 29.27 -21.23
C THR A 149 28.55 28.38 -22.35
N ASP A 150 28.96 29.01 -23.40
CA ASP A 150 29.36 28.54 -24.73
C ASP A 150 30.50 27.49 -24.77
N ASP A 151 31.00 27.02 -23.62
CA ASP A 151 32.28 26.29 -23.60
C ASP A 151 32.25 24.94 -22.89
N ASN A 152 31.06 24.28 -22.67
CA ASN A 152 31.13 23.07 -21.83
C ASN A 152 30.23 21.89 -22.17
N ASP A 153 30.38 21.39 -23.38
CA ASP A 153 29.86 20.07 -23.77
C ASP A 153 30.31 18.96 -22.79
N HIS A 154 31.51 19.13 -22.21
CA HIS A 154 32.06 18.23 -21.20
C HIS A 154 31.25 18.28 -19.89
N ASN A 155 30.88 19.45 -19.41
CA ASN A 155 30.09 19.61 -18.18
C ASN A 155 28.65 19.10 -18.37
N LYS A 156 28.04 19.30 -19.57
CA LYS A 156 26.73 18.75 -19.91
C LYS A 156 26.76 17.21 -19.90
N ILE A 157 27.80 16.62 -20.49
CA ILE A 157 27.99 15.17 -20.53
C ILE A 157 28.18 14.62 -19.08
N GLN A 158 28.98 15.28 -18.26
CA GLN A 158 29.21 14.87 -16.88
C GLN A 158 27.93 15.01 -16.03
N HIS A 159 27.15 16.07 -16.22
CA HIS A 159 25.86 16.25 -15.56
C HIS A 159 24.89 15.15 -16.00
N LEU A 160 24.77 14.87 -17.30
CA LEU A 160 23.94 13.79 -17.83
C LEU A 160 24.36 12.43 -17.28
N ALA A 161 25.66 12.16 -17.16
CA ALA A 161 26.16 10.92 -16.57
C ALA A 161 25.67 10.74 -15.13
N LYS A 162 25.68 11.81 -14.32
CA LYS A 162 25.13 11.78 -12.95
C LYS A 162 23.61 11.47 -12.92
N LEU A 163 22.85 12.03 -13.88
CA LEU A 163 21.40 11.74 -13.98
C LEU A 163 21.15 10.28 -14.39
N ILE A 164 21.99 9.74 -15.26
CA ILE A 164 21.93 8.30 -15.65
C ILE A 164 22.20 7.42 -14.43
N ASP A 165 23.20 7.74 -13.62
CA ASP A 165 23.51 6.98 -12.42
C ASP A 165 22.39 7.06 -11.39
N LYS A 166 21.77 8.25 -11.20
CA LYS A 166 20.55 8.39 -10.38
C LYS A 166 19.40 7.51 -10.88
N HIS A 167 19.14 7.50 -12.19
CA HIS A 167 18.10 6.68 -12.80
C HIS A 167 18.36 5.19 -12.56
N ARG A 168 19.60 4.75 -12.78
CA ARG A 168 20.00 3.36 -12.52
C ARG A 168 19.82 2.99 -11.05
N HIS A 169 20.22 3.87 -10.13
CA HIS A 169 20.09 3.65 -8.69
C HIS A 169 18.62 3.55 -8.26
N LEU A 170 17.73 4.41 -8.79
CA LEU A 170 16.29 4.33 -8.54
C LEU A 170 15.68 3.01 -9.02
N LEU A 171 16.09 2.51 -10.19
CA LEU A 171 15.61 1.20 -10.67
C LEU A 171 16.04 0.06 -9.75
N VAL A 172 17.27 0.08 -9.22
CA VAL A 172 17.75 -0.91 -8.23
C VAL A 172 16.93 -0.83 -6.93
N ILE A 173 16.56 0.39 -6.50
CA ILE A 173 15.66 0.55 -5.33
C ILE A 173 14.28 -0.05 -5.63
N CYS A 174 13.72 0.20 -6.82
CA CYS A 174 12.45 -0.41 -7.23
C CYS A 174 12.51 -1.94 -7.14
N GLU A 175 13.56 -2.57 -7.68
CA GLU A 175 13.77 -4.02 -7.63
C GLU A 175 13.86 -4.53 -6.19
N LYS A 176 14.57 -3.84 -5.30
CA LYS A 176 14.66 -4.20 -3.87
C LYS A 176 13.31 -4.10 -3.17
N VAL A 177 12.55 -3.02 -3.41
CA VAL A 177 11.22 -2.81 -2.82
C VAL A 177 10.24 -3.86 -3.35
N GLU A 178 10.26 -4.15 -4.65
CA GLU A 178 9.47 -5.19 -5.29
C GLU A 178 9.78 -6.56 -4.66
N TYR A 179 11.04 -6.93 -4.54
CA TYR A 179 11.45 -8.19 -3.93
C TYR A 179 10.95 -8.33 -2.48
N PHE A 180 11.07 -7.28 -1.68
CA PHE A 180 10.63 -7.28 -0.28
C PHE A 180 9.11 -7.38 -0.14
N TYR A 181 8.36 -6.62 -0.94
CA TYR A 181 6.89 -6.56 -0.84
C TYR A 181 6.15 -7.58 -1.70
N SER A 182 6.82 -8.26 -2.62
CA SER A 182 6.23 -9.26 -3.50
C SER A 182 5.39 -10.32 -2.77
N PRO A 183 5.90 -11.00 -1.70
CA PRO A 183 5.10 -11.96 -0.94
C PRO A 183 3.90 -11.28 -0.24
N ILE A 184 4.11 -10.13 0.39
CA ILE A 184 3.05 -9.42 1.12
C ILE A 184 1.93 -9.01 0.17
N ALA A 185 2.28 -8.38 -0.94
CA ALA A 185 1.31 -7.93 -1.94
C ALA A 185 0.54 -9.09 -2.58
N PHE A 186 1.22 -10.21 -2.86
CA PHE A 186 0.59 -11.41 -3.42
C PHE A 186 -0.48 -11.96 -2.47
N PHE A 187 -0.09 -12.25 -1.23
CA PHE A 187 -1.03 -12.78 -0.25
C PHE A 187 -2.15 -11.80 0.06
N THR A 188 -1.86 -10.50 0.15
CA THR A 188 -2.89 -9.47 0.36
C THR A 188 -3.93 -9.49 -0.75
N ILE A 189 -3.53 -9.46 -2.02
CA ILE A 189 -4.47 -9.37 -3.15
C ILE A 189 -5.27 -10.67 -3.29
N VAL A 190 -4.62 -11.82 -3.16
CA VAL A 190 -5.28 -13.12 -3.30
C VAL A 190 -6.27 -13.36 -2.16
N MET A 191 -5.83 -13.18 -0.90
CA MET A 191 -6.68 -13.43 0.26
C MET A 191 -7.83 -12.42 0.35
N ASN A 192 -7.56 -11.13 0.10
CA ASN A 192 -8.62 -10.13 0.06
C ASN A 192 -9.61 -10.38 -1.08
N GLY A 193 -9.15 -10.86 -2.24
CA GLY A 193 -10.03 -11.24 -3.35
C GLY A 193 -10.97 -12.38 -2.98
N LEU A 194 -10.46 -13.43 -2.31
CA LEU A 194 -11.27 -14.55 -1.81
C LEU A 194 -12.25 -14.10 -0.73
N ASP A 195 -11.79 -13.29 0.22
CA ASP A 195 -12.63 -12.79 1.32
C ASP A 195 -13.72 -11.85 0.82
N LEU A 196 -13.43 -11.02 -0.20
CA LEU A 196 -14.45 -10.22 -0.89
C LEU A 196 -15.58 -11.11 -1.49
N CYS A 197 -15.24 -12.24 -2.10
CA CYS A 197 -16.25 -13.18 -2.61
C CYS A 197 -17.14 -13.69 -1.48
N LEU A 198 -16.56 -14.06 -0.33
CA LEU A 198 -17.30 -14.52 0.84
C LEU A 198 -18.19 -13.42 1.42
N CYS A 199 -17.68 -12.19 1.51
CA CYS A 199 -18.45 -11.04 1.99
C CYS A 199 -19.70 -10.79 1.15
N VAL A 200 -19.58 -10.87 -0.19
CA VAL A 200 -20.73 -10.68 -1.09
C VAL A 200 -21.81 -11.75 -0.87
N ILE A 201 -21.41 -13.02 -0.66
CA ILE A 201 -22.35 -14.11 -0.34
C ILE A 201 -23.05 -13.86 1.01
N VAL A 202 -22.30 -13.42 2.03
CA VAL A 202 -22.88 -13.14 3.35
C VAL A 202 -23.86 -11.98 3.28
N VAL A 203 -23.56 -10.94 2.48
CA VAL A 203 -24.47 -9.82 2.22
C VAL A 203 -25.76 -10.31 1.55
N ASP A 204 -25.67 -11.11 0.48
CA ASP A 204 -26.84 -11.64 -0.24
C ASP A 204 -27.74 -12.49 0.68
N LYS A 205 -27.15 -13.42 1.42
CA LYS A 205 -27.88 -14.24 2.41
C LYS A 205 -28.44 -13.43 3.57
N GLY A 206 -27.73 -12.39 4.01
CA GLY A 206 -28.18 -11.48 5.06
C GLY A 206 -29.41 -10.67 4.64
N ILE A 207 -29.41 -10.15 3.41
CA ILE A 207 -30.57 -9.46 2.81
C ILE A 207 -31.77 -10.40 2.70
N SER A 208 -31.57 -11.60 2.18
CA SER A 208 -32.65 -12.60 2.03
C SER A 208 -33.29 -13.01 3.35
N LYS A 209 -32.52 -12.97 4.47
CA LYS A 209 -33.01 -13.27 5.83
C LYS A 209 -33.47 -12.04 6.62
N GLY A 210 -33.38 -10.82 6.07
CA GLY A 210 -33.69 -9.57 6.76
C GLY A 210 -32.74 -9.23 7.90
N ASN A 211 -31.53 -9.82 7.95
CA ASN A 211 -30.57 -9.60 9.04
C ASN A 211 -29.62 -8.44 8.73
N TRP A 212 -30.13 -7.24 8.86
CA TRP A 212 -29.41 -5.99 8.55
C TRP A 212 -28.08 -5.78 9.31
N PRO A 213 -27.95 -6.15 10.61
CA PRO A 213 -26.66 -6.04 11.31
C PRO A 213 -25.54 -6.83 10.64
N ILE A 214 -25.81 -8.05 10.16
CA ILE A 214 -24.83 -8.86 9.45
C ILE A 214 -24.49 -8.22 8.09
N VAL A 215 -25.50 -7.75 7.37
CA VAL A 215 -25.31 -7.08 6.07
C VAL A 215 -24.37 -5.86 6.21
N ILE A 216 -24.66 -4.97 7.16
CA ILE A 216 -23.86 -3.76 7.38
C ILE A 216 -22.43 -4.14 7.76
N LYS A 217 -22.24 -5.07 8.69
CA LYS A 217 -20.90 -5.53 9.11
C LYS A 217 -20.09 -6.09 7.94
N SER A 218 -20.68 -6.98 7.14
CA SER A 218 -20.02 -7.60 5.99
C SER A 218 -19.74 -6.60 4.87
N PHE A 219 -20.62 -5.63 4.65
CA PHE A 219 -20.40 -4.55 3.69
C PHE A 219 -19.22 -3.64 4.09
N VAL A 220 -19.17 -3.22 5.36
CA VAL A 220 -18.04 -2.42 5.87
C VAL A 220 -16.72 -3.17 5.76
N HIS A 221 -16.73 -4.49 6.06
CA HIS A 221 -15.55 -5.34 5.90
C HIS A 221 -15.11 -5.43 4.43
N ALA A 222 -16.03 -5.67 3.50
CA ALA A 222 -15.75 -5.71 2.07
C ALA A 222 -15.14 -4.40 1.55
N VAL A 223 -15.65 -3.25 2.01
CA VAL A 223 -15.08 -1.93 1.67
C VAL A 223 -13.63 -1.81 2.18
N ALA A 224 -13.35 -2.26 3.39
CA ALA A 224 -11.99 -2.22 3.94
C ALA A 224 -10.99 -3.06 3.12
N LEU A 225 -11.37 -4.29 2.76
CA LEU A 225 -10.57 -5.18 1.90
C LEU A 225 -10.31 -4.54 0.52
N PHE A 226 -11.34 -3.94 -0.05
CA PHE A 226 -11.25 -3.29 -1.34
C PHE A 226 -10.32 -2.07 -1.31
N VAL A 227 -10.42 -1.24 -0.27
CA VAL A 227 -9.51 -0.09 -0.06
C VAL A 227 -8.05 -0.56 0.00
N GLN A 228 -7.77 -1.69 0.66
CA GLN A 228 -6.41 -2.22 0.74
C GLN A 228 -5.88 -2.65 -0.64
N ILE A 229 -6.69 -3.31 -1.47
CA ILE A 229 -6.32 -3.66 -2.86
C ILE A 229 -6.04 -2.39 -3.67
N ILE A 230 -6.92 -1.37 -3.55
CA ILE A 230 -6.72 -0.07 -4.21
C ILE A 230 -5.38 0.55 -3.81
N MET A 231 -5.03 0.53 -2.53
CA MET A 231 -3.76 1.12 -2.06
C MET A 231 -2.56 0.46 -2.74
N TYR A 232 -2.47 -0.87 -2.74
CA TYR A 232 -1.37 -1.58 -3.40
C TYR A 232 -1.30 -1.28 -4.90
N CYS A 233 -2.41 -1.39 -5.61
CA CYS A 233 -2.43 -1.18 -7.05
C CYS A 233 -2.22 0.27 -7.47
N ASN A 234 -2.82 1.24 -6.77
CA ASN A 234 -2.77 2.64 -7.17
C ASN A 234 -1.40 3.29 -6.90
N PHE A 235 -0.79 3.02 -5.74
CA PHE A 235 0.53 3.58 -5.43
C PHE A 235 1.64 2.98 -6.29
N SER A 236 1.57 1.66 -6.59
CA SER A 236 2.47 1.03 -7.56
C SER A 236 2.32 1.60 -8.95
N HIS A 237 1.09 1.73 -9.43
CA HIS A 237 0.79 2.30 -10.73
C HIS A 237 1.31 3.73 -10.86
N THR A 238 1.12 4.57 -9.84
CA THR A 238 1.65 5.94 -9.81
C THR A 238 3.20 5.95 -9.91
N ALA A 239 3.88 5.05 -9.21
CA ALA A 239 5.34 4.94 -9.30
C ALA A 239 5.80 4.51 -10.72
N THR A 240 5.11 3.57 -11.34
CA THR A 240 5.34 3.15 -12.73
C THR A 240 5.10 4.32 -13.71
N GLU A 241 4.01 5.09 -13.56
CA GLU A 241 3.72 6.26 -14.39
C GLU A 241 4.81 7.33 -14.27
N MET A 242 5.29 7.60 -13.05
CA MET A 242 6.37 8.57 -12.85
C MET A 242 7.70 8.09 -13.45
N ALA A 243 8.01 6.80 -13.36
CA ALA A 243 9.18 6.22 -14.01
C ALA A 243 9.09 6.34 -15.55
N ALA A 244 7.93 6.05 -16.13
CA ALA A 244 7.69 6.16 -17.57
C ALA A 244 7.74 7.63 -18.07
N SER A 245 7.41 8.61 -17.22
CA SER A 245 7.42 10.04 -17.58
C SER A 245 8.83 10.57 -17.95
N ILE A 246 9.90 9.89 -17.52
CA ILE A 246 11.29 10.24 -17.89
C ILE A 246 11.47 10.26 -19.39
N ARG A 247 10.95 9.27 -20.11
CA ARG A 247 11.03 9.22 -21.58
C ARG A 247 10.42 10.47 -22.22
N GLN A 248 9.22 10.86 -21.75
CA GLN A 248 8.54 12.03 -22.27
C GLN A 248 9.29 13.33 -21.94
N SER A 249 9.86 13.41 -20.74
CA SER A 249 10.65 14.57 -20.32
C SER A 249 11.91 14.74 -21.16
N ILE A 250 12.62 13.66 -21.49
CA ILE A 250 13.77 13.71 -22.38
C ILE A 250 13.33 14.10 -23.80
N TYR A 251 12.21 13.57 -24.30
CA TYR A 251 11.70 13.92 -25.60
C TYR A 251 11.31 15.40 -25.71
N ASN A 252 10.76 15.98 -24.66
CA ASN A 252 10.38 17.39 -24.59
C ASN A 252 11.58 18.33 -24.36
N SER A 253 12.74 17.81 -23.95
CA SER A 253 13.95 18.61 -23.83
C SER A 253 14.47 18.97 -25.24
N GLU A 254 15.20 20.10 -25.38
CA GLU A 254 15.79 20.54 -26.66
C GLU A 254 16.98 19.68 -27.11
N TRP A 255 16.85 18.36 -27.01
CA TRP A 255 17.93 17.41 -27.27
C TRP A 255 18.41 17.37 -28.73
N ILE A 256 17.55 17.83 -29.67
CA ILE A 256 17.85 17.81 -31.11
C ILE A 256 19.04 18.72 -31.45
N ASN A 257 19.21 19.81 -30.73
CA ASN A 257 20.29 20.76 -30.96
C ASN A 257 21.59 20.45 -30.16
N SER A 258 21.59 19.33 -29.43
CA SER A 258 22.72 18.90 -28.60
C SER A 258 23.85 18.28 -29.45
N SER A 259 25.03 18.10 -28.86
CA SER A 259 26.16 17.42 -29.51
C SER A 259 25.86 15.95 -29.82
N LYS A 260 26.57 15.39 -30.82
CA LYS A 260 26.39 13.98 -31.22
C LYS A 260 26.51 13.00 -30.06
N LYS A 261 27.42 13.26 -29.10
CA LYS A 261 27.65 12.39 -27.93
C LYS A 261 26.49 12.50 -26.97
N LEU A 262 26.02 13.71 -26.66
CA LEU A 262 24.88 13.96 -25.78
C LEU A 262 23.60 13.34 -26.35
N LYS A 263 23.32 13.52 -27.66
CA LYS A 263 22.20 12.87 -28.37
C LYS A 263 22.21 11.36 -28.21
N LYS A 264 23.37 10.74 -28.40
CA LYS A 264 23.49 9.28 -28.28
C LYS A 264 23.15 8.80 -26.87
N MET A 265 23.65 9.51 -25.84
CA MET A 265 23.34 9.20 -24.44
C MET A 265 21.85 9.37 -24.11
N LEU A 266 21.23 10.48 -24.54
CA LEU A 266 19.80 10.73 -24.33
C LEU A 266 18.93 9.70 -25.03
N MET A 267 19.28 9.29 -26.26
CA MET A 267 18.56 8.20 -26.96
C MET A 267 18.66 6.87 -26.22
N MET A 268 19.84 6.53 -25.67
CA MET A 268 20.00 5.31 -24.87
C MET A 268 19.10 5.31 -23.63
N ILE A 269 18.98 6.46 -22.95
CA ILE A 269 18.10 6.57 -21.76
C ILE A 269 16.64 6.48 -22.19
N MET A 270 16.24 7.15 -23.28
CA MET A 270 14.87 7.05 -23.81
C MET A 270 14.51 5.60 -24.13
N MET A 271 15.42 4.85 -24.76
CA MET A 271 15.23 3.41 -25.05
C MET A 271 15.10 2.61 -23.75
N ARG A 272 15.92 2.89 -22.71
CA ARG A 272 15.81 2.22 -21.41
C ARG A 272 14.50 2.57 -20.69
N ALA A 273 14.12 3.85 -20.69
CA ALA A 273 12.88 4.34 -20.08
C ALA A 273 11.61 3.93 -20.83
N SER A 274 11.72 3.45 -22.07
CA SER A 274 10.62 2.85 -22.83
C SER A 274 10.23 1.48 -22.30
N LYS A 275 11.14 0.79 -21.60
CA LYS A 275 10.83 -0.44 -20.89
C LYS A 275 10.29 -0.09 -19.53
N GLU A 276 8.97 -0.07 -19.40
CA GLU A 276 8.30 0.23 -18.15
C GLU A 276 8.73 -0.72 -17.03
N HIS A 277 8.97 -0.17 -15.85
CA HIS A 277 9.18 -0.96 -14.65
C HIS A 277 7.82 -1.17 -13.96
N ASN A 278 7.22 -2.32 -14.19
CA ASN A 278 5.97 -2.70 -13.55
C ASN A 278 6.27 -3.42 -12.23
N PHE A 279 5.73 -2.91 -11.13
CA PHE A 279 5.79 -3.63 -9.87
C PHE A 279 4.92 -4.87 -9.93
N THR A 280 5.47 -6.00 -9.51
CA THR A 280 4.78 -7.30 -9.59
C THR A 280 4.79 -8.01 -8.24
N ALA A 281 3.82 -8.89 -8.03
CA ALA A 281 3.82 -9.83 -6.93
C ALA A 281 4.17 -11.22 -7.48
N TYR A 282 5.35 -11.72 -7.14
CA TYR A 282 5.98 -12.94 -7.66
C TYR A 282 6.07 -13.03 -9.20
N GLY A 283 6.10 -11.90 -9.91
CA GLY A 283 6.06 -11.89 -11.37
C GLY A 283 4.71 -12.37 -11.97
N ILE A 284 3.74 -12.71 -11.13
CA ILE A 284 2.42 -13.27 -11.54
C ILE A 284 1.38 -12.16 -11.63
N LEU A 285 1.28 -11.34 -10.59
CA LEU A 285 0.30 -10.26 -10.50
C LEU A 285 0.99 -8.92 -10.71
N VAL A 286 0.58 -8.17 -11.72
CA VAL A 286 1.06 -6.80 -11.95
C VAL A 286 0.26 -5.85 -11.06
N LEU A 287 0.95 -5.08 -10.21
CA LEU A 287 0.33 -4.15 -9.27
C LEU A 287 -0.05 -2.84 -9.98
N ASN A 288 -1.16 -2.87 -10.73
CA ASN A 288 -1.66 -1.73 -11.47
C ASN A 288 -3.19 -1.59 -11.37
N ARG A 289 -3.75 -0.50 -11.92
CA ARG A 289 -5.20 -0.26 -11.91
C ARG A 289 -5.99 -1.30 -12.72
N GLU A 290 -5.38 -1.88 -13.73
CA GLU A 290 -6.01 -2.96 -14.52
C GLU A 290 -6.20 -4.23 -13.68
N GLN A 291 -5.20 -4.61 -12.88
CA GLN A 291 -5.31 -5.73 -11.96
C GLN A 291 -6.41 -5.52 -10.90
N MET A 292 -6.53 -4.30 -10.39
CA MET A 292 -7.63 -3.93 -9.48
C MET A 292 -9.00 -4.20 -10.14
N ALA A 293 -9.18 -3.76 -11.39
CA ALA A 293 -10.42 -4.02 -12.12
C ALA A 293 -10.66 -5.52 -12.35
N LYS A 294 -9.60 -6.30 -12.65
CA LYS A 294 -9.69 -7.76 -12.78
C LYS A 294 -10.14 -8.45 -11.50
N VAL A 295 -9.63 -8.01 -10.34
CA VAL A 295 -10.06 -8.57 -9.03
C VAL A 295 -11.56 -8.34 -8.82
N ILE A 296 -12.07 -7.13 -9.09
CA ILE A 296 -13.51 -6.83 -8.97
C ILE A 296 -14.32 -7.73 -9.91
N GLN A 297 -13.92 -7.79 -11.18
CA GLN A 297 -14.61 -8.58 -12.20
C GLN A 297 -14.65 -10.08 -11.82
N THR A 298 -13.54 -10.60 -11.32
CA THR A 298 -13.43 -11.98 -10.86
C THR A 298 -14.33 -12.24 -9.65
N THR A 299 -14.36 -11.31 -8.67
CA THR A 299 -15.24 -11.39 -7.49
C THR A 299 -16.70 -11.46 -7.91
N MET A 300 -17.15 -10.60 -8.84
CA MET A 300 -18.52 -10.60 -9.34
C MET A 300 -18.84 -11.87 -10.12
N SER A 301 -17.90 -12.41 -10.90
CA SER A 301 -18.09 -13.67 -11.62
C SER A 301 -18.24 -14.87 -10.67
N TYR A 302 -17.42 -14.95 -9.63
CA TYR A 302 -17.55 -15.99 -8.61
C TYR A 302 -18.85 -15.86 -7.82
N PHE A 303 -19.29 -14.64 -7.51
CA PHE A 303 -20.58 -14.43 -6.85
C PHE A 303 -21.75 -14.97 -7.70
N THR A 304 -21.80 -14.63 -8.99
CA THR A 304 -22.86 -15.10 -9.88
C THR A 304 -22.86 -16.63 -10.01
N LEU A 305 -21.66 -17.23 -10.07
CA LEU A 305 -21.50 -18.68 -10.09
C LEU A 305 -22.05 -19.32 -8.81
N LEU A 306 -21.61 -18.83 -7.64
CA LEU A 306 -22.03 -19.41 -6.35
C LEU A 306 -23.53 -19.22 -6.09
N ARG A 307 -24.12 -18.11 -6.53
CA ARG A 307 -25.56 -17.87 -6.45
C ARG A 307 -26.37 -18.84 -7.30
N SER A 308 -25.80 -19.37 -8.40
CA SER A 308 -26.48 -20.34 -9.24
C SER A 308 -26.59 -21.74 -8.61
N PHE A 309 -25.79 -22.01 -7.54
CA PHE A 309 -25.82 -23.29 -6.80
C PHE A 309 -26.60 -23.21 -5.47
N THR A 310 -27.07 -22.03 -5.09
CA THR A 310 -27.85 -21.80 -3.86
C THR A 310 -29.29 -21.48 -4.17
#